data_02eec70b5731b144645d1fa02d16dd1e
#
_entry.id   02eec70b5731b144645d1fa02d16dd1e
#
_cell.length_a   1.000
_cell.length_b   1.000
_cell.length_c   1.000
_cell.angle_alpha   90.00
_cell.angle_beta   90.00
_cell.angle_gamma   90.00
#
_symmetry.space_group_name_H-M   'P 1'
#
loop_
_entity.id
_entity.type
_entity.pdbx_description
1 polymer ?
#
loop_
_entity_poly.entity_id
_entity_poly.type
_entity_poly.pdbx_seq_one_letter_code
_entity_poly.pdbx_strand_id
1 'polypeptide(L)'
;FQPPTTGHGASMDAIAAAAKEGGHAGHYRIYISQTNKPVKENPIPPDVKASILKKGFPKHANHIYSSSKFNVIPAALEDVMLAGYRNCVYMCGSDRMNEPQMKFVIKNNGVQPKKGHYYNFWDMWMESSGNRDPEGKTFAMSGTKMRIAAQKGDWNFFKKGTPPGLSEKQ
;
A
#
# COMPACT_ATOMS: atom_id res chain seq x y z
N PHE A 1 -5.19 -3.65 -0.40
CA PHE A 1 -5.72 -3.53 -1.79
C PHE A 1 -6.53 -4.78 -2.17
N GLN A 2 -7.74 -4.99 -1.60
CA GLN A 2 -8.54 -6.19 -1.88
C GLN A 2 -10.05 -5.86 -1.89
N PRO A 3 -10.59 -5.32 -2.97
CA PRO A 3 -9.93 -4.80 -4.18
C PRO A 3 -9.27 -3.44 -3.95
N PRO A 4 -8.49 -2.94 -4.94
CA PRO A 4 -8.10 -1.53 -4.99
C PRO A 4 -9.32 -0.61 -5.00
N THR A 5 -9.24 0.51 -4.26
CA THR A 5 -10.34 1.48 -4.13
C THR A 5 -9.82 2.90 -4.31
N THR A 6 -10.71 3.85 -4.54
CA THR A 6 -10.39 5.29 -4.58
C THR A 6 -9.63 5.76 -3.33
N GLY A 7 -9.96 5.23 -2.14
CA GLY A 7 -9.25 5.55 -0.90
C GLY A 7 -7.78 5.12 -0.90
N HIS A 8 -7.42 4.09 -1.64
CA HIS A 8 -6.01 3.72 -1.81
C HIS A 8 -5.25 4.75 -2.66
N GLY A 9 -5.94 5.40 -3.61
CA GLY A 9 -5.38 6.52 -4.38
C GLY A 9 -4.97 7.67 -3.48
N ALA A 10 -5.84 8.08 -2.55
CA ALA A 10 -5.52 9.13 -1.59
C ALA A 10 -4.28 8.79 -0.74
N SER A 11 -4.14 7.53 -0.30
CA SER A 11 -2.94 7.11 0.42
C SER A 11 -1.67 7.16 -0.46
N MET A 12 -1.76 6.80 -1.73
CA MET A 12 -0.65 6.91 -2.68
C MET A 12 -0.28 8.37 -2.93
N ASP A 13 -1.28 9.25 -3.02
CA ASP A 13 -1.07 10.69 -3.16
C ASP A 13 -0.36 11.28 -1.96
N ALA A 14 -0.76 10.88 -0.74
CA ALA A 14 -0.10 11.31 0.49
C ALA A 14 1.38 10.87 0.52
N ILE A 15 1.70 9.65 0.09
CA ILE A 15 3.09 9.18 -0.02
C ILE A 15 3.89 10.03 -1.02
N ALA A 16 3.32 10.32 -2.19
CA ALA A 16 3.97 11.14 -3.19
C ALA A 16 4.16 12.60 -2.72
N ALA A 17 3.18 13.15 -1.98
CA ALA A 17 3.25 14.48 -1.39
C ALA A 17 4.36 14.56 -0.33
N ALA A 18 4.44 13.59 0.59
CA ALA A 18 5.49 13.53 1.61
C ALA A 18 6.89 13.49 0.98
N ALA A 19 7.08 12.70 -0.08
CA ALA A 19 8.35 12.68 -0.80
C ALA A 19 8.68 14.04 -1.44
N LYS A 20 7.69 14.75 -2.00
CA LYS A 20 7.86 16.08 -2.58
C LYS A 20 8.19 17.12 -1.52
N GLU A 21 7.48 17.13 -0.40
CA GLU A 21 7.69 18.05 0.73
C GLU A 21 9.07 17.87 1.34
N GLY A 22 9.56 16.63 1.41
CA GLY A 22 10.93 16.32 1.82
C GLY A 22 12.02 16.68 0.80
N GLY A 23 11.67 17.32 -0.32
CA GLY A 23 12.62 17.69 -1.37
C GLY A 23 13.01 16.54 -2.32
N HIS A 24 12.32 15.41 -2.23
CA HIS A 24 12.63 14.18 -2.98
C HIS A 24 11.46 13.73 -3.86
N ALA A 25 10.90 14.66 -4.64
CA ALA A 25 9.80 14.38 -5.56
C ALA A 25 10.10 13.17 -6.46
N GLY A 26 9.16 12.22 -6.52
CA GLY A 26 9.32 10.98 -7.28
C GLY A 26 10.12 9.87 -6.58
N HIS A 27 10.73 10.12 -5.44
CA HIS A 27 11.50 9.13 -4.68
C HIS A 27 10.60 8.40 -3.67
N TYR A 28 9.59 7.68 -4.15
CA TYR A 28 8.73 6.86 -3.31
C TYR A 28 8.46 5.49 -3.94
N ARG A 29 8.10 4.52 -3.12
CA ARG A 29 7.78 3.17 -3.53
C ARG A 29 6.52 2.68 -2.83
N ILE A 30 5.66 1.99 -3.56
CA ILE A 30 4.41 1.43 -3.08
C ILE A 30 4.51 -0.08 -3.23
N TYR A 31 4.73 -0.78 -2.12
CA TYR A 31 4.81 -2.24 -2.12
C TYR A 31 3.44 -2.83 -1.83
N ILE A 32 3.02 -3.78 -2.66
CA ILE A 32 1.74 -4.45 -2.49
C ILE A 32 1.90 -5.84 -1.89
N SER A 33 1.06 -6.13 -0.91
CA SER A 33 1.02 -7.43 -0.24
C SER A 33 0.86 -8.57 -1.25
N GLN A 34 1.66 -9.60 -1.11
CA GLN A 34 1.58 -10.84 -1.90
C GLN A 34 0.54 -11.82 -1.36
N THR A 35 -0.16 -11.46 -0.29
CA THR A 35 -1.17 -12.31 0.33
C THR A 35 -2.41 -12.43 -0.56
N ASN A 36 -2.80 -13.66 -0.85
CA ASN A 36 -4.06 -14.02 -1.52
C ASN A 36 -4.85 -15.10 -0.77
N LYS A 37 -4.51 -15.34 0.50
CA LYS A 37 -5.23 -16.28 1.38
C LYS A 37 -5.57 -15.60 2.70
N PRO A 38 -6.68 -15.93 3.32
CA PRO A 38 -7.76 -16.75 2.76
C PRO A 38 -8.44 -16.04 1.57
N VAL A 39 -8.87 -16.82 0.56
CA VAL A 39 -9.45 -16.29 -0.70
C VAL A 39 -10.67 -15.40 -0.46
N LYS A 40 -11.48 -15.69 0.56
CA LYS A 40 -12.64 -14.87 0.92
C LYS A 40 -12.28 -13.41 1.23
N GLU A 41 -11.14 -13.18 1.87
CA GLU A 41 -10.67 -11.83 2.26
C GLU A 41 -9.73 -11.23 1.21
N ASN A 42 -9.01 -12.08 0.51
CA ASN A 42 -7.97 -11.71 -0.46
C ASN A 42 -8.22 -12.41 -1.82
N PRO A 43 -9.36 -12.12 -2.49
CA PRO A 43 -9.77 -12.85 -3.69
C PRO A 43 -8.91 -12.56 -4.93
N ILE A 44 -8.18 -11.44 -4.93
CA ILE A 44 -7.43 -10.98 -6.12
C ILE A 44 -5.98 -11.44 -6.00
N PRO A 45 -5.46 -12.23 -6.97
CA PRO A 45 -4.05 -12.59 -7.05
C PRO A 45 -3.13 -11.36 -7.11
N PRO A 46 -1.89 -11.45 -6.60
CA PRO A 46 -0.99 -10.29 -6.51
C PRO A 46 -0.66 -9.62 -7.85
N ASP A 47 -0.49 -10.38 -8.91
CA ASP A 47 -0.21 -9.91 -10.28
C ASP A 47 -1.41 -9.14 -10.86
N VAL A 48 -2.62 -9.71 -10.72
CA VAL A 48 -3.88 -9.06 -11.12
C VAL A 48 -4.08 -7.78 -10.31
N LYS A 49 -3.86 -7.83 -9.01
CA LYS A 49 -3.94 -6.66 -8.13
C LYS A 49 -2.98 -5.55 -8.55
N ALA A 50 -1.73 -5.91 -8.89
CA ALA A 50 -0.73 -4.97 -9.40
C ALA A 50 -1.18 -4.32 -10.71
N SER A 51 -1.70 -5.12 -11.65
CA SER A 51 -2.23 -4.63 -12.93
C SER A 51 -3.38 -3.65 -12.72
N ILE A 52 -4.34 -3.99 -11.87
CA ILE A 52 -5.47 -3.12 -11.54
C ILE A 52 -5.00 -1.81 -10.92
N LEU A 53 -4.05 -1.86 -9.99
CA LEU A 53 -3.50 -0.66 -9.34
C LEU A 53 -2.77 0.24 -10.32
N LYS A 54 -1.92 -0.31 -11.19
CA LYS A 54 -1.18 0.47 -12.20
C LYS A 54 -2.09 1.13 -13.21
N LYS A 55 -3.12 0.42 -13.67
CA LYS A 55 -4.13 0.97 -14.58
C LYS A 55 -5.03 1.99 -13.88
N GLY A 56 -5.47 1.69 -12.67
CA GLY A 56 -6.37 2.53 -11.89
C GLY A 56 -5.74 3.84 -11.41
N PHE A 57 -4.43 3.84 -11.22
CA PHE A 57 -3.66 4.99 -10.74
C PHE A 57 -2.40 5.21 -11.59
N PRO A 58 -2.55 5.64 -12.85
CA PRO A 58 -1.45 5.69 -13.82
C PRO A 58 -0.29 6.60 -13.37
N LYS A 59 -0.55 7.67 -12.63
CA LYS A 59 0.49 8.55 -12.08
C LYS A 59 1.42 7.85 -11.10
N HIS A 60 0.99 6.76 -10.45
CA HIS A 60 1.78 5.97 -9.53
C HIS A 60 2.31 4.66 -10.14
N ALA A 61 1.98 4.35 -11.41
CA ALA A 61 2.24 3.05 -12.02
C ALA A 61 3.70 2.59 -11.92
N ASN A 62 4.64 3.51 -12.12
CA ASN A 62 6.08 3.24 -12.06
C ASN A 62 6.61 3.10 -10.62
N HIS A 63 5.82 3.46 -9.62
CA HIS A 63 6.16 3.39 -8.21
C HIS A 63 5.51 2.19 -7.50
N ILE A 64 4.72 1.39 -8.21
CA ILE A 64 4.04 0.21 -7.66
C ILE A 64 4.90 -1.04 -7.89
N TYR A 65 5.34 -1.64 -6.80
CA TYR A 65 6.19 -2.82 -6.76
C TYR A 65 5.40 -4.05 -6.28
N SER A 66 5.44 -5.10 -7.09
CA SER A 66 4.81 -6.39 -6.78
C SER A 66 5.78 -7.51 -7.14
N SER A 67 6.19 -8.27 -6.15
CA SER A 67 7.03 -9.45 -6.34
C SER A 67 6.93 -10.34 -5.10
N SER A 68 7.04 -11.65 -5.28
CA SER A 68 7.13 -12.60 -4.17
C SER A 68 8.33 -12.35 -3.24
N LYS A 69 9.34 -11.61 -3.72
CA LYS A 69 10.47 -11.15 -2.91
C LYS A 69 10.03 -10.18 -1.80
N PHE A 70 8.93 -9.44 -1.99
CA PHE A 70 8.42 -8.44 -1.04
C PHE A 70 7.22 -8.97 -0.25
N ASN A 71 7.29 -10.20 0.23
CA ASN A 71 6.22 -10.85 0.97
C ASN A 71 6.09 -10.36 2.42
N VAL A 72 7.11 -9.69 2.95
CA VAL A 72 7.15 -9.09 4.28
C VAL A 72 7.73 -7.68 4.23
N ILE A 73 7.38 -6.84 5.21
CA ILE A 73 7.86 -5.44 5.26
C ILE A 73 9.39 -5.33 5.29
N PRO A 74 10.13 -6.12 6.08
CA PRO A 74 11.59 -6.07 6.06
C PRO A 74 12.22 -6.31 4.69
N ALA A 75 11.64 -7.17 3.86
CA ALA A 75 12.12 -7.39 2.48
C ALA A 75 11.96 -6.15 1.60
N ALA A 76 10.85 -5.43 1.74
CA ALA A 76 10.64 -4.16 1.03
C ALA A 76 11.62 -3.08 1.50
N LEU A 77 11.91 -3.01 2.79
CA LEU A 77 12.89 -2.06 3.35
C LEU A 77 14.31 -2.37 2.91
N GLU A 78 14.70 -3.65 2.88
CA GLU A 78 15.98 -4.09 2.32
C GLU A 78 16.12 -3.67 0.85
N ASP A 79 15.07 -3.82 0.04
CA ASP A 79 15.05 -3.37 -1.36
C ASP A 79 15.25 -1.84 -1.48
N VAL A 80 14.62 -1.05 -0.61
CA VAL A 80 14.81 0.41 -0.55
C VAL A 80 16.26 0.75 -0.19
N MET A 81 16.83 0.09 0.82
CA MET A 81 18.23 0.29 1.22
C MET A 81 19.21 -0.08 0.11
N LEU A 82 19.01 -1.24 -0.53
CA LEU A 82 19.87 -1.71 -1.64
C LEU A 82 19.77 -0.82 -2.88
N ALA A 83 18.64 -0.12 -3.07
CA ALA A 83 18.49 0.91 -4.10
C ALA A 83 19.28 2.21 -3.79
N GLY A 84 20.01 2.26 -2.67
CA GLY A 84 20.90 3.37 -2.31
C GLY A 84 20.30 4.42 -1.39
N TYR A 85 19.04 4.28 -0.98
CA TYR A 85 18.40 5.22 -0.03
C TYR A 85 18.99 5.07 1.37
N ARG A 86 19.20 6.20 2.04
CA ARG A 86 19.80 6.25 3.39
C ARG A 86 18.82 6.74 4.44
N ASN A 87 17.79 7.45 4.05
CA ASN A 87 16.69 7.88 4.90
C ASN A 87 15.40 7.24 4.41
N CYS A 88 14.50 6.87 5.33
CA CYS A 88 13.27 6.19 5.01
C CYS A 88 12.09 6.69 5.84
N VAL A 89 11.05 7.18 5.19
CA VAL A 89 9.75 7.38 5.82
C VAL A 89 8.85 6.21 5.47
N TYR A 90 8.50 5.40 6.47
CA TYR A 90 7.57 4.31 6.29
C TYR A 90 6.14 4.81 6.51
N MET A 91 5.32 4.79 5.47
CA MET A 91 3.95 5.28 5.53
C MET A 91 2.93 4.15 5.56
N CYS A 92 1.98 4.24 6.48
CA CYS A 92 0.86 3.30 6.58
C CYS A 92 -0.42 4.03 6.99
N GLY A 93 -1.58 3.36 6.89
CA GLY A 93 -2.83 3.93 7.40
C GLY A 93 -2.75 4.23 8.90
N SER A 94 -3.39 5.30 9.35
CA SER A 94 -3.37 5.71 10.76
C SER A 94 -3.82 4.61 11.73
N ASP A 95 -4.75 3.77 11.30
CA ASP A 95 -5.27 2.61 12.04
C ASP A 95 -4.17 1.56 12.34
N ARG A 96 -3.07 1.57 11.58
CA ARG A 96 -1.97 0.61 11.70
C ARG A 96 -0.75 1.13 12.44
N MET A 97 -0.61 2.42 12.63
CA MET A 97 0.60 3.00 13.23
C MET A 97 0.97 2.44 14.61
N ASN A 98 -0.04 2.02 15.38
CA ASN A 98 0.14 1.43 16.70
C ASN A 98 0.27 -0.09 16.71
N GLU A 99 0.16 -0.77 15.55
CA GLU A 99 0.31 -2.23 15.50
C GLU A 99 1.74 -2.65 15.93
N PRO A 100 1.88 -3.75 16.69
CA PRO A 100 3.19 -4.23 17.16
C PRO A 100 4.19 -4.47 16.02
N GLN A 101 3.71 -4.95 14.87
CA GLN A 101 4.57 -5.16 13.69
C GLN A 101 5.17 -3.87 13.13
N MET A 102 4.47 -2.73 13.27
CA MET A 102 4.98 -1.44 12.82
C MET A 102 6.08 -0.94 13.76
N LYS A 103 5.87 -1.06 15.06
CA LYS A 103 6.89 -0.74 16.07
C LYS A 103 8.12 -1.65 15.91
N PHE A 104 7.91 -2.93 15.62
CA PHE A 104 8.98 -3.88 15.33
C PHE A 104 9.84 -3.42 14.15
N VAL A 105 9.24 -2.95 13.07
CA VAL A 105 9.94 -2.48 11.87
C VAL A 105 10.90 -1.33 12.21
N ILE A 106 10.45 -0.32 12.95
CA ILE A 106 11.33 0.80 13.36
C ILE A 106 12.43 0.35 14.32
N LYS A 107 12.07 -0.45 15.32
CA LYS A 107 13.01 -0.95 16.34
C LYS A 107 14.14 -1.78 15.74
N ASN A 108 13.91 -2.48 14.65
CA ASN A 108 14.89 -3.37 14.03
C ASN A 108 15.72 -2.72 12.92
N ASN A 109 15.62 -1.40 12.73
CA ASN A 109 16.53 -0.66 11.85
C ASN A 109 17.97 -0.81 12.35
N GLY A 110 18.86 -1.28 11.49
CA GLY A 110 20.27 -1.54 11.82
C GLY A 110 20.55 -2.81 12.65
N VAL A 111 19.51 -3.58 13.00
CA VAL A 111 19.68 -4.82 13.75
C VAL A 111 19.89 -5.99 12.79
N GLN A 112 21.07 -6.64 12.89
CA GLN A 112 21.38 -7.81 12.07
C GLN A 112 20.54 -9.02 12.48
N PRO A 113 19.66 -9.55 11.63
CA PRO A 113 18.87 -10.71 11.98
C PRO A 113 19.69 -12.01 11.86
N LYS A 114 19.34 -13.02 12.64
CA LYS A 114 19.92 -14.37 12.47
C LYS A 114 19.48 -15.00 11.13
N LYS A 115 18.27 -14.72 10.68
CA LYS A 115 17.69 -15.12 9.39
C LYS A 115 16.72 -14.04 8.93
N GLY A 116 16.62 -13.84 7.62
CA GLY A 116 15.67 -12.91 7.02
C GLY A 116 16.34 -11.69 6.40
N HIS A 117 15.68 -10.56 6.44
CA HIS A 117 16.04 -9.36 5.72
C HIS A 117 16.68 -8.33 6.63
N TYR A 118 17.77 -7.72 6.16
CA TYR A 118 18.50 -6.66 6.86
C TYR A 118 18.25 -5.32 6.17
N TYR A 119 17.98 -4.31 6.96
CA TYR A 119 17.93 -2.91 6.51
C TYR A 119 18.54 -2.01 7.57
N ASN A 120 19.19 -0.95 7.11
CA ASN A 120 19.86 0.03 7.97
C ASN A 120 19.78 1.41 7.29
N PHE A 121 18.93 2.26 7.81
CA PHE A 121 18.79 3.65 7.40
C PHE A 121 19.44 4.55 8.45
N TRP A 122 20.02 5.66 8.00
CA TRP A 122 20.56 6.68 8.92
C TRP A 122 19.45 7.31 9.73
N ASP A 123 18.30 7.54 9.08
CA ASP A 123 17.11 8.03 9.72
C ASP A 123 15.88 7.25 9.20
N MET A 124 15.03 6.81 10.12
CA MET A 124 13.84 6.04 9.80
C MET A 124 12.72 6.34 10.78
N TRP A 125 11.58 6.78 10.25
CA TRP A 125 10.39 7.01 11.06
C TRP A 125 9.11 6.60 10.34
N MET A 126 8.00 6.65 11.06
CA MET A 126 6.68 6.36 10.49
C MET A 126 5.83 7.60 10.39
N GLU A 127 5.07 7.67 9.31
CA GLU A 127 4.02 8.67 9.11
C GLU A 127 2.72 8.03 8.67
N SER A 128 1.61 8.73 8.92
CA SER A 128 0.30 8.32 8.44
C SER A 128 0.11 8.72 6.98
N SER A 129 -0.28 7.77 6.14
CA SER A 129 -0.74 8.04 4.78
C SER A 129 -2.21 8.50 4.71
N GLY A 130 -2.79 8.87 5.84
CA GLY A 130 -4.16 9.35 5.98
C GLY A 130 -5.04 8.44 6.85
N ASN A 131 -6.15 9.00 7.28
CA ASN A 131 -7.15 8.27 8.03
C ASN A 131 -7.96 7.39 7.09
N ARG A 132 -8.05 6.10 7.40
CA ARG A 132 -9.21 5.35 6.94
C ARG A 132 -10.41 5.95 7.64
N ASP A 133 -11.40 6.42 6.87
CA ASP A 133 -12.69 6.78 7.42
C ASP A 133 -13.53 5.49 7.62
N PRO A 134 -13.51 4.85 8.80
CA PRO A 134 -14.27 3.63 9.03
C PRO A 134 -15.78 3.89 9.05
N GLU A 135 -16.20 5.14 9.27
CA GLU A 135 -17.61 5.53 9.37
C GLU A 135 -18.22 6.05 8.07
N GLY A 136 -17.41 6.27 7.03
CA GLY A 136 -17.91 6.56 5.68
C GLY A 136 -18.55 7.94 5.51
N LYS A 137 -18.16 8.94 6.30
CA LYS A 137 -18.63 10.33 6.16
C LYS A 137 -18.08 11.03 4.91
N THR A 138 -16.91 10.62 4.46
CA THR A 138 -16.39 10.93 3.13
C THR A 138 -16.21 9.61 2.40
N PHE A 139 -16.87 9.36 1.33
CA PHE A 139 -16.87 8.19 0.44
C PHE A 139 -15.67 7.20 0.56
N ALA A 140 -15.34 6.77 1.77
CA ALA A 140 -14.29 5.80 2.02
C ALA A 140 -14.80 4.41 1.67
N MET A 141 -14.66 4.07 0.41
CA MET A 141 -14.93 2.72 -0.09
C MET A 141 -13.89 1.76 0.45
N SER A 142 -14.24 1.02 1.49
CA SER A 142 -13.39 -0.07 1.97
C SER A 142 -13.45 -1.28 1.04
N GLY A 143 -12.36 -2.01 0.93
CA GLY A 143 -12.33 -3.27 0.18
C GLY A 143 -13.41 -4.26 0.62
N THR A 144 -13.79 -4.25 1.89
CA THR A 144 -14.89 -5.08 2.43
C THR A 144 -16.23 -4.66 1.83
N LYS A 145 -16.56 -3.36 1.82
CA LYS A 145 -17.79 -2.85 1.20
C LYS A 145 -17.85 -3.19 -0.29
N MET A 146 -16.71 -3.06 -0.99
CA MET A 146 -16.61 -3.43 -2.41
C MET A 146 -16.87 -4.92 -2.65
N ARG A 147 -16.30 -5.80 -1.83
CA ARG A 147 -16.55 -7.25 -1.93
C ARG A 147 -18.01 -7.60 -1.68
N ILE A 148 -18.63 -6.99 -0.70
CA ILE A 148 -20.06 -7.18 -0.40
C ILE A 148 -20.93 -6.70 -1.58
N ALA A 149 -20.63 -5.53 -2.16
CA ALA A 149 -21.32 -5.01 -3.32
C ALA A 149 -21.21 -5.95 -4.52
N ALA A 150 -20.01 -6.45 -4.80
CA ALA A 150 -19.79 -7.42 -5.86
C ALA A 150 -20.59 -8.71 -5.66
N GLN A 151 -20.61 -9.26 -4.43
CA GLN A 151 -21.37 -10.45 -4.10
C GLN A 151 -22.89 -10.27 -4.24
N LYS A 152 -23.38 -9.07 -3.99
CA LYS A 152 -24.81 -8.73 -4.12
C LYS A 152 -25.21 -8.29 -5.53
N GLY A 153 -24.26 -8.15 -6.45
CA GLY A 153 -24.50 -7.58 -7.79
C GLY A 153 -24.82 -6.09 -7.79
N ASP A 154 -24.48 -5.37 -6.70
CA ASP A 154 -24.66 -3.91 -6.62
C ASP A 154 -23.53 -3.18 -7.36
N TRP A 155 -23.64 -3.17 -8.67
CA TRP A 155 -22.67 -2.56 -9.55
C TRP A 155 -22.60 -1.03 -9.42
N ASN A 156 -23.70 -0.38 -9.09
CA ASN A 156 -23.73 1.07 -8.89
C ASN A 156 -22.88 1.48 -7.70
N PHE A 157 -22.96 0.73 -6.61
CA PHE A 157 -22.12 0.95 -5.44
C PHE A 157 -20.66 0.56 -5.74
N PHE A 158 -20.44 -0.57 -6.42
CA PHE A 158 -19.10 -1.03 -6.77
C PHE A 158 -18.36 0.00 -7.62
N LYS A 159 -18.98 0.56 -8.65
CA LYS A 159 -18.41 1.58 -9.53
C LYS A 159 -17.93 2.82 -8.79
N LYS A 160 -18.64 3.27 -7.76
CA LYS A 160 -18.25 4.43 -6.94
C LYS A 160 -16.91 4.25 -6.24
N GLY A 161 -16.54 3.02 -5.91
CA GLY A 161 -15.27 2.71 -5.26
C GLY A 161 -14.14 2.33 -6.21
N THR A 162 -14.43 2.19 -7.50
CA THR A 162 -13.45 1.77 -8.50
C THR A 162 -12.42 2.87 -8.77
N PRO A 163 -11.13 2.53 -8.88
CA PRO A 163 -10.09 3.48 -9.25
C PRO A 163 -10.39 4.21 -10.57
N PRO A 164 -10.07 5.52 -10.68
CA PRO A 164 -10.50 6.36 -11.79
C PRO A 164 -9.95 5.97 -13.17
N GLY A 165 -8.81 5.29 -13.22
CA GLY A 165 -8.19 4.83 -14.47
C GLY A 165 -8.74 3.52 -15.01
N LEU A 166 -9.76 2.93 -14.36
CA LEU A 166 -10.39 1.68 -14.83
C LEU A 166 -11.67 1.96 -15.62
N SER A 167 -11.82 1.26 -16.74
CA SER A 167 -13.06 1.25 -17.52
C SER A 167 -14.04 0.18 -17.03
N GLU A 168 -15.30 0.25 -17.44
CA GLU A 168 -16.33 -0.74 -17.10
C GLU A 168 -16.01 -2.16 -17.58
N LYS A 169 -15.12 -2.30 -18.56
CA LYS A 169 -14.70 -3.59 -19.13
C LYS A 169 -13.51 -4.23 -18.38
N GLN A 170 -13.00 -3.57 -17.38
CA GLN A 170 -11.84 -3.99 -16.56
C GLN A 170 -12.23 -4.25 -15.12
#